data_2ddbe235333c5181330b21caeee35c49
#
_entry.id   2ddbe235333c5181330b21caeee35c49
#
_cell.length_a   1.000
_cell.length_b   1.000
_cell.length_c   1.000
_cell.angle_alpha   90.00
_cell.angle_beta   90.00
_cell.angle_gamma   90.00
#
_symmetry.space_group_name_H-M   'P 1'
#
loop_
_entity.id
_entity.type
_entity.pdbx_description
1 polymer ?
#
loop_
_entity_poly.entity_id
_entity_poly.type
_entity_poly.pdbx_seq_one_letter_code
_entity_poly.pdbx_strand_id
1 'polypeptide(L)'
;MTRTAHTSPDLPAPAGPYSHVVRAGDVVWTAGFGPQDPATGQVPEGIERQTEQVIDNVETALRVVGLGLGDVVKTTVHLQHLERDFAAYNEVYARRFASPYPVRTTVGSDLLGILVEIDVVAVGPSSPPGGPAR
;
A
#
# COMPACT_ATOMS: atom_id res chain seq x y z
N MET A 1 -12.65 -20.04 -8.58
CA MET A 1 -12.76 -18.90 -7.66
C MET A 1 -12.73 -17.63 -8.47
N THR A 2 -13.72 -16.77 -8.28
CA THR A 2 -13.77 -15.48 -8.97
C THR A 2 -12.98 -14.44 -8.19
N ARG A 3 -12.45 -13.48 -8.92
CA ARG A 3 -11.82 -12.32 -8.29
C ARG A 3 -12.76 -11.13 -8.33
N THR A 4 -12.66 -10.27 -7.33
CA THR A 4 -13.38 -9.01 -7.27
C THR A 4 -12.36 -7.87 -7.28
N ALA A 5 -12.55 -6.90 -8.17
CA ALA A 5 -11.64 -5.76 -8.32
C ALA A 5 -12.32 -4.49 -7.81
N HIS A 6 -11.55 -3.64 -7.16
CA HIS A 6 -12.03 -2.39 -6.59
C HIS A 6 -11.13 -1.24 -7.01
N THR A 7 -11.73 -0.10 -7.29
CA THR A 7 -11.08 1.20 -7.40
C THR A 7 -11.80 2.15 -6.45
N SER A 8 -11.08 3.14 -5.93
CA SER A 8 -11.65 4.09 -4.98
C SER A 8 -11.28 5.52 -5.35
N PRO A 9 -12.23 6.48 -5.22
CA PRO A 9 -11.92 7.89 -5.41
C PRO A 9 -11.06 8.45 -4.27
N ASP A 10 -10.91 7.71 -3.17
CA ASP A 10 -10.09 8.12 -2.03
C ASP A 10 -8.61 7.73 -2.21
N LEU A 11 -8.26 7.20 -3.37
CA LEU A 11 -6.91 6.80 -3.73
C LEU A 11 -6.46 7.57 -4.98
N PRO A 12 -5.13 7.71 -5.18
CA PRO A 12 -4.64 8.29 -6.42
C PRO A 12 -5.21 7.56 -7.63
N ALA A 13 -5.64 8.30 -8.64
CA ALA A 13 -6.20 7.69 -9.84
C ALA A 13 -5.18 6.75 -10.49
N PRO A 14 -5.60 5.57 -10.98
CA PRO A 14 -4.66 4.66 -11.63
C PRO A 14 -3.99 5.32 -12.84
N ALA A 15 -2.68 5.18 -12.93
CA ALA A 15 -1.89 5.74 -14.04
C ALA A 15 -1.95 4.85 -15.30
N GLY A 16 -2.75 3.80 -15.28
CA GLY A 16 -2.88 2.86 -16.38
C GLY A 16 -4.03 1.88 -16.15
N PRO A 17 -4.11 0.82 -16.93
CA PRO A 17 -5.23 -0.14 -16.85
C PRO A 17 -5.00 -1.15 -15.71
N TYR A 18 -5.20 -0.71 -14.46
CA TYR A 18 -5.11 -1.59 -13.30
C TYR A 18 -6.10 -1.17 -12.21
N SER A 19 -6.44 -2.12 -11.34
CA SER A 19 -7.30 -1.90 -10.19
C SER A 19 -6.46 -1.53 -8.97
N HIS A 20 -7.05 -0.81 -8.03
CA HIS A 20 -6.38 -0.51 -6.75
C HIS A 20 -6.23 -1.75 -5.88
N VAL A 21 -7.27 -2.59 -5.84
CA VAL A 21 -7.32 -3.76 -4.95
C VAL A 21 -8.02 -4.90 -5.67
N VAL A 22 -7.51 -6.10 -5.52
CA VAL A 22 -8.15 -7.33 -6.01
C VAL A 22 -8.28 -8.31 -4.85
N ARG A 23 -9.46 -8.88 -4.70
CA ARG A 23 -9.72 -9.94 -3.74
C ARG A 23 -10.02 -11.24 -4.47
N ALA A 24 -9.46 -12.35 -3.98
CA ALA A 24 -9.83 -13.70 -4.38
C ALA A 24 -9.89 -14.56 -3.11
N GLY A 25 -11.09 -15.04 -2.75
CA GLY A 25 -11.27 -15.69 -1.47
C GLY A 25 -10.94 -14.75 -0.32
N ASP A 26 -10.10 -15.19 0.59
CA ASP A 26 -9.65 -14.39 1.73
C ASP A 26 -8.34 -13.66 1.48
N VAL A 27 -7.79 -13.74 0.27
CA VAL A 27 -6.53 -13.09 -0.07
C VAL A 27 -6.79 -11.82 -0.87
N VAL A 28 -6.06 -10.77 -0.49
CA VAL A 28 -6.19 -9.43 -1.08
C VAL A 28 -4.82 -8.98 -1.56
N TRP A 29 -4.78 -8.45 -2.77
CA TRP A 29 -3.58 -7.83 -3.35
C TRP A 29 -3.87 -6.37 -3.64
N THR A 30 -2.92 -5.49 -3.35
CA THR A 30 -3.00 -4.10 -3.79
C THR A 30 -2.12 -3.85 -5.00
N ALA A 31 -2.45 -2.79 -5.74
CA ALA A 31 -1.51 -2.21 -6.68
C ALA A 31 -0.30 -1.65 -5.92
N GLY A 32 0.77 -1.33 -6.64
CA GLY A 32 1.86 -0.56 -6.08
C GLY A 32 1.43 0.89 -5.90
N PHE A 33 1.43 1.39 -4.65
CA PHE A 33 1.06 2.76 -4.37
C PHE A 33 2.30 3.63 -4.22
N GLY A 34 2.28 4.76 -4.90
CA GLY A 34 3.22 5.84 -4.68
C GLY A 34 2.72 6.81 -3.62
N PRO A 35 3.49 7.88 -3.37
CA PRO A 35 3.20 8.86 -2.32
C PRO A 35 2.34 10.03 -2.78
N GLN A 36 1.57 9.89 -3.85
CA GLN A 36 0.69 10.96 -4.30
C GLN A 36 -0.44 11.17 -3.29
N ASP A 37 -0.68 12.42 -2.94
CA ASP A 37 -1.86 12.80 -2.16
C ASP A 37 -3.11 12.51 -3.00
N PRO A 38 -4.08 11.74 -2.49
CA PRO A 38 -5.24 11.39 -3.30
C PRO A 38 -6.10 12.58 -3.72
N ALA A 39 -6.11 13.66 -2.92
CA ALA A 39 -6.93 14.82 -3.20
C ALA A 39 -6.29 15.78 -4.20
N THR A 40 -4.97 15.90 -4.22
CA THR A 40 -4.25 16.90 -5.00
C THR A 40 -3.34 16.33 -6.07
N GLY A 41 -2.93 15.07 -5.95
CA GLY A 41 -1.93 14.43 -6.81
C GLY A 41 -0.51 14.86 -6.48
N GLN A 42 -0.31 15.72 -5.49
CA GLN A 42 1.02 16.20 -5.14
C GLN A 42 1.82 15.14 -4.40
N VAL A 43 3.14 15.17 -4.59
CA VAL A 43 4.08 14.26 -3.95
C VAL A 43 4.83 15.06 -2.87
N PRO A 44 4.78 14.61 -1.60
CA PRO A 44 5.50 15.31 -0.54
C PRO A 44 7.01 15.16 -0.73
N GLU A 45 7.77 16.07 -0.13
CA GLU A 45 9.23 16.05 -0.22
C GLU A 45 9.84 15.13 0.82
N GLY A 46 10.88 14.41 0.39
CA GLY A 46 11.70 13.59 1.26
C GLY A 46 11.15 12.20 1.49
N ILE A 47 12.08 11.28 1.78
CA ILE A 47 11.74 9.87 1.89
C ILE A 47 10.80 9.58 3.06
N GLU A 48 10.95 10.25 4.20
CA GLU A 48 10.12 9.98 5.36
C GLU A 48 8.66 10.35 5.08
N ARG A 49 8.42 11.56 4.54
CA ARG A 49 7.06 12.00 4.21
C ARG A 49 6.45 11.16 3.10
N GLN A 50 7.25 10.79 2.11
CA GLN A 50 6.76 9.94 1.03
C GLN A 50 6.40 8.55 1.55
N THR A 51 7.19 7.98 2.43
CA THR A 51 6.89 6.67 3.03
C THR A 51 5.60 6.73 3.83
N GLU A 52 5.39 7.78 4.64
CA GLU A 52 4.13 7.96 5.37
C GLU A 52 2.94 8.01 4.43
N GLN A 53 3.03 8.79 3.35
CA GLN A 53 1.93 8.93 2.40
C GLN A 53 1.64 7.63 1.66
N VAL A 54 2.69 6.89 1.27
CA VAL A 54 2.51 5.58 0.63
C VAL A 54 1.75 4.63 1.56
N ILE A 55 2.15 4.57 2.84
CA ILE A 55 1.50 3.68 3.79
C ILE A 55 0.07 4.13 4.06
N ASP A 56 -0.21 5.44 4.11
CA ASP A 56 -1.57 5.95 4.19
C ASP A 56 -2.41 5.46 3.00
N ASN A 57 -1.85 5.50 1.80
CA ASN A 57 -2.56 5.04 0.60
C ASN A 57 -2.81 3.52 0.64
N VAL A 58 -1.84 2.74 1.08
CA VAL A 58 -2.01 1.30 1.27
C VAL A 58 -3.13 1.02 2.28
N GLU A 59 -3.13 1.74 3.41
CA GLU A 59 -4.16 1.58 4.44
C GLU A 59 -5.55 1.91 3.91
N THR A 60 -5.66 2.99 3.14
CA THR A 60 -6.92 3.36 2.49
C THR A 60 -7.40 2.26 1.54
N ALA A 61 -6.48 1.68 0.75
CA ALA A 61 -6.81 0.59 -0.16
C ALA A 61 -7.34 -0.63 0.60
N LEU A 62 -6.71 -0.98 1.71
CA LEU A 62 -7.15 -2.11 2.53
C LEU A 62 -8.53 -1.87 3.14
N ARG A 63 -8.83 -0.64 3.55
CA ARG A 63 -10.16 -0.31 4.09
C ARG A 63 -11.28 -0.51 3.07
N VAL A 64 -11.00 -0.38 1.78
CA VAL A 64 -11.99 -0.63 0.73
C VAL A 64 -12.57 -2.05 0.84
N VAL A 65 -11.76 -3.00 1.29
CA VAL A 65 -12.16 -4.40 1.46
C VAL A 65 -12.30 -4.80 2.93
N GLY A 66 -12.39 -3.83 3.84
CA GLY A 66 -12.63 -4.06 5.26
C GLY A 66 -11.42 -4.59 6.04
N LEU A 67 -10.21 -4.37 5.55
CA LEU A 67 -8.97 -4.80 6.19
C LEU A 67 -8.14 -3.60 6.64
N GLY A 68 -7.07 -3.89 7.36
CA GLY A 68 -6.11 -2.88 7.83
C GLY A 68 -4.69 -3.38 7.75
N LEU A 69 -3.74 -2.56 8.21
CA LEU A 69 -2.31 -2.90 8.17
C LEU A 69 -1.99 -4.17 8.96
N GLY A 70 -2.75 -4.46 10.03
CA GLY A 70 -2.57 -5.70 10.81
C GLY A 70 -2.92 -6.98 10.06
N ASP A 71 -3.61 -6.88 8.93
CA ASP A 71 -3.97 -8.03 8.08
C ASP A 71 -2.94 -8.30 6.98
N VAL A 72 -1.93 -7.44 6.84
CA VAL A 72 -0.91 -7.58 5.81
C VAL A 72 0.03 -8.71 6.16
N VAL A 73 0.28 -9.60 5.21
CA VAL A 73 1.20 -10.73 5.38
C VAL A 73 2.50 -10.56 4.60
N LYS A 74 2.48 -9.74 3.55
CA LYS A 74 3.68 -9.46 2.75
C LYS A 74 3.65 -8.05 2.21
N THR A 75 4.82 -7.40 2.25
CA THR A 75 5.04 -6.14 1.55
C THR A 75 6.18 -6.28 0.55
N THR A 76 6.06 -5.58 -0.58
CA THR A 76 7.15 -5.40 -1.52
C THR A 76 7.37 -3.90 -1.68
N VAL A 77 8.61 -3.47 -1.45
CA VAL A 77 8.97 -2.05 -1.42
C VAL A 77 10.01 -1.78 -2.49
N HIS A 78 9.76 -0.73 -3.27
CA HIS A 78 10.68 -0.23 -4.28
C HIS A 78 11.17 1.14 -3.86
N LEU A 79 12.50 1.34 -3.82
CA LEU A 79 13.12 2.62 -3.52
C LEU A 79 13.90 3.12 -4.73
N GLN A 80 13.71 4.38 -5.09
CA GLN A 80 14.47 4.99 -6.19
C GLN A 80 15.97 5.05 -5.87
N HIS A 81 16.31 5.34 -4.60
CA HIS A 81 17.68 5.47 -4.11
C HIS A 81 17.89 4.56 -2.91
N LEU A 82 18.02 3.27 -3.16
CA LEU A 82 18.01 2.24 -2.11
C LEU A 82 19.02 2.50 -1.00
N GLU A 83 20.28 2.71 -1.33
CA GLU A 83 21.31 2.88 -0.32
C GLU A 83 21.13 4.18 0.47
N ARG A 84 20.78 5.27 -0.22
CA ARG A 84 20.60 6.58 0.40
C ARG A 84 19.41 6.61 1.37
N ASP A 85 18.29 5.98 0.98
CA ASP A 85 17.01 6.19 1.66
C ASP A 85 16.58 5.04 2.55
N PHE A 86 17.31 3.91 2.55
CA PHE A 86 16.88 2.72 3.28
C PHE A 86 16.66 2.97 4.77
N ALA A 87 17.61 3.62 5.44
CA ALA A 87 17.53 3.81 6.89
C ALA A 87 16.32 4.66 7.30
N ALA A 88 16.09 5.77 6.61
CA ALA A 88 14.99 6.68 6.94
C ALA A 88 13.62 6.06 6.61
N TYR A 89 13.50 5.41 5.46
CA TYR A 89 12.29 4.68 5.11
C TYR A 89 11.99 3.58 6.14
N ASN A 90 13.03 2.84 6.54
CA ASN A 90 12.88 1.73 7.46
C ASN A 90 12.36 2.16 8.84
N GLU A 91 12.76 3.35 9.30
CA GLU A 91 12.24 3.90 10.56
C GLU A 91 10.75 4.19 10.48
N VAL A 92 10.29 4.79 9.38
CA VAL A 92 8.87 5.06 9.18
C VAL A 92 8.08 3.75 9.09
N TYR A 93 8.59 2.80 8.32
CA TYR A 93 7.98 1.48 8.18
C TYR A 93 7.79 0.81 9.54
N ALA A 94 8.82 0.82 10.38
CA ALA A 94 8.79 0.19 11.70
C ALA A 94 7.75 0.81 12.63
N ARG A 95 7.50 2.13 12.49
CA ARG A 95 6.47 2.81 13.30
C ARG A 95 5.05 2.52 12.82
N ARG A 96 4.87 2.34 11.51
CA ARG A 96 3.53 2.20 10.93
C ARG A 96 3.03 0.75 10.93
N PHE A 97 3.91 -0.19 10.69
CA PHE A 97 3.58 -1.62 10.84
C PHE A 97 3.92 -2.07 12.26
N ALA A 98 3.20 -3.08 12.74
CA ALA A 98 3.39 -3.59 14.09
C ALA A 98 3.88 -5.04 14.07
N SER A 99 4.60 -5.42 15.13
CA SER A 99 4.98 -6.83 15.33
C SER A 99 3.74 -7.68 15.65
N PRO A 100 3.60 -8.89 15.11
CA PRO A 100 4.55 -9.52 14.18
C PRO A 100 4.52 -8.85 12.82
N TYR A 101 5.69 -8.50 12.31
CA TYR A 101 5.79 -7.81 11.02
C TYR A 101 5.47 -8.75 9.87
N PRO A 102 4.87 -8.25 8.77
CA PRO A 102 4.75 -9.03 7.55
C PRO A 102 6.13 -9.38 6.98
N VAL A 103 6.21 -10.42 6.17
CA VAL A 103 7.44 -10.63 5.40
C VAL A 103 7.62 -9.47 4.43
N ARG A 104 8.87 -9.12 4.10
CA ARG A 104 9.17 -7.94 3.29
C ARG A 104 10.31 -8.19 2.33
N THR A 105 10.16 -7.66 1.13
CA THR A 105 11.26 -7.51 0.16
C THR A 105 11.42 -6.02 -0.13
N THR A 106 12.65 -5.50 -0.06
CA THR A 106 12.97 -4.12 -0.43
C THR A 106 14.04 -4.14 -1.51
N VAL A 107 13.78 -3.47 -2.62
CA VAL A 107 14.69 -3.42 -3.78
C VAL A 107 14.82 -2.00 -4.30
N GLY A 108 15.93 -1.73 -4.99
CA GLY A 108 16.11 -0.50 -5.75
C GLY A 108 15.41 -0.62 -7.09
N SER A 109 14.77 0.45 -7.54
CA SER A 109 13.99 0.45 -8.78
C SER A 109 14.00 1.84 -9.40
N ASP A 110 13.88 1.88 -10.73
CA ASP A 110 13.62 3.15 -11.42
C ASP A 110 12.13 3.47 -11.28
N LEU A 111 11.83 4.54 -10.56
CA LEU A 111 10.48 4.99 -10.31
C LEU A 111 10.19 6.29 -11.07
N LEU A 112 8.91 6.57 -11.31
CA LEU A 112 8.48 7.74 -12.08
C LEU A 112 8.21 8.93 -11.15
N GLY A 113 9.27 9.68 -10.80
CA GLY A 113 9.16 10.92 -10.05
C GLY A 113 8.82 10.76 -8.57
N ILE A 114 9.00 9.58 -8.02
CA ILE A 114 8.75 9.27 -6.60
C ILE A 114 9.95 8.54 -6.03
N LEU A 115 10.07 8.54 -4.70
CA LEU A 115 11.20 7.91 -4.01
C LEU A 115 10.87 6.51 -3.50
N VAL A 116 9.58 6.18 -3.34
CA VAL A 116 9.14 4.92 -2.73
C VAL A 116 7.81 4.48 -3.30
N GLU A 117 7.65 3.16 -3.47
CA GLU A 117 6.42 2.52 -3.88
C GLU A 117 6.25 1.24 -3.07
N ILE A 118 5.04 0.95 -2.61
CA ILE A 118 4.75 -0.26 -1.81
C ILE A 118 3.51 -0.94 -2.34
N ASP A 119 3.57 -2.25 -2.53
CA ASP A 119 2.39 -3.10 -2.71
C ASP A 119 2.35 -4.13 -1.59
N VAL A 120 1.15 -4.63 -1.30
CA VAL A 120 0.98 -5.58 -0.20
C VAL A 120 0.07 -6.74 -0.60
N VAL A 121 0.23 -7.83 0.15
CA VAL A 121 -0.72 -8.95 0.20
C VAL A 121 -1.28 -9.00 1.61
N ALA A 122 -2.59 -9.08 1.73
CA ALA A 122 -3.29 -9.17 3.01
C ALA A 122 -4.25 -10.35 3.00
N VAL A 123 -4.63 -10.80 4.19
CA VAL A 123 -5.53 -11.95 4.34
C VAL A 123 -6.59 -11.61 5.38
N GLY A 124 -7.84 -11.86 5.03
CA GLY A 124 -8.96 -11.70 5.93
C GLY A 124 -10.27 -11.92 5.22
N PRO A 125 -11.30 -12.37 5.95
CA PRO A 125 -12.60 -12.63 5.33
C PRO A 125 -13.26 -11.35 4.84
N SER A 126 -14.03 -11.44 3.76
CA SER A 126 -14.84 -10.31 3.33
C SER A 126 -15.95 -10.08 4.36
N SER A 127 -16.22 -8.80 4.65
CA SER A 127 -17.35 -8.46 5.50
C SER A 127 -18.64 -8.80 4.78
N PRO A 128 -19.62 -9.45 5.47
CA PRO A 128 -20.92 -9.67 4.85
C PRO A 128 -21.59 -8.33 4.51
N PRO A 129 -22.45 -8.27 3.49
CA PRO A 129 -23.22 -7.05 3.21
C PRO A 129 -23.99 -6.59 4.44
N GLY A 130 -23.83 -5.32 4.83
CA GLY A 130 -24.45 -4.77 6.04
C GLY A 130 -23.77 -5.14 7.33
N GLY A 131 -22.68 -5.92 7.30
CA GLY A 131 -21.88 -6.25 8.46
C GLY A 131 -20.94 -5.13 8.88
N PRO A 132 -20.39 -5.19 10.11
CA PRO A 132 -19.42 -4.18 10.55
C PRO A 132 -18.11 -4.30 9.78
N ALA A 133 -17.45 -3.15 9.59
CA ALA A 133 -16.11 -3.12 9.02
C ALA A 133 -15.10 -3.73 10.00
N ARG A 134 -14.07 -4.32 9.45
CA ARG A 134 -13.00 -4.90 10.26
C ARG A 134 -11.99 -3.82 10.65
#